data_e6919bd5ed8ea4da9a85965a52300a3f
#
_entry.id   e6919bd5ed8ea4da9a85965a52300a3f
#
_cell.length_a   1.000
_cell.length_b   1.000
_cell.length_c   1.000
_cell.angle_alpha   90.00
_cell.angle_beta   90.00
_cell.angle_gamma   90.00
#
_symmetry.space_group_name_H-M   'P 1'
#
loop_
_entity.id
_entity.type
_entity.pdbx_description
1 polymer ?
#
loop_
_entity_poly.entity_id
_entity_poly.type
_entity_poly.pdbx_seq_one_letter_code
_entity_poly.pdbx_strand_id
1 'polypeptide(L)'
;MKRGNKLIGALVAVAVVASACGGTGSGGSTAGTSTATATPTASAVTRPDVIVGSTNFYEQITLGELYSQILEANGYKVTRKFNLGNREIVEPAIESGQIDVDAEYLATLLAFVDKNGTISKPTTDPRATQIGLQKALDPKGLTVLDYAAATDQNGFVVTQATASSKSLKKLSDLAPIGNTLVLGGPPECPQRPFCQLGLKNTYGITFKDFKPLDSGGPLTIAALDGKQIDVGLLFTSDPSIVAKNFVLLDDDKHLQLADNIAPVVRNALLNKDDGTLARLLDSIGAKLTQAELNDMNKQVAVDKADSKAVAAAWLKKQGLIK
;
A
#
# COMPACT_ATOMS: atom_id res chain seq x y z
N MET A 1 7.47 16.83 59.02
CA MET A 1 6.38 17.57 59.67
C MET A 1 5.10 17.20 58.97
N LYS A 2 4.34 16.33 59.59
CA LYS A 2 3.09 16.47 60.33
C LYS A 2 1.91 16.86 59.43
N ARG A 3 1.04 15.86 59.25
CA ARG A 3 -0.38 15.72 59.64
C ARG A 3 -1.35 16.36 58.62
N GLY A 4 -2.50 15.81 58.33
CA GLY A 4 -3.27 14.66 58.84
C GLY A 4 -4.64 14.58 58.18
N ASN A 5 -5.24 13.44 58.41
CA ASN A 5 -6.58 12.94 58.10
C ASN A 5 -7.76 13.92 58.09
N LYS A 6 -8.81 13.59 57.32
CA LYS A 6 -10.10 13.17 57.93
C LYS A 6 -11.06 12.59 56.89
N LEU A 7 -11.52 11.38 57.19
CA LEU A 7 -12.76 10.75 56.71
C LEU A 7 -14.00 11.47 57.24
N ILE A 8 -15.10 11.53 56.49
CA ILE A 8 -16.45 11.46 57.03
C ILE A 8 -17.32 10.77 55.96
N GLY A 9 -17.91 9.63 56.36
CA GLY A 9 -18.95 8.93 55.66
C GLY A 9 -20.35 9.43 56.08
N ALA A 10 -21.34 9.19 55.29
CA ALA A 10 -22.76 9.27 55.65
C ALA A 10 -23.54 8.22 54.89
N LEU A 11 -24.05 7.25 55.63
CA LEU A 11 -25.13 6.33 55.26
C LEU A 11 -26.48 7.00 55.57
N VAL A 12 -27.50 6.84 54.72
CA VAL A 12 -28.95 6.86 55.05
C VAL A 12 -29.62 6.11 53.93
N ALA A 13 -30.12 4.93 54.06
CA ALA A 13 -31.31 4.39 54.78
C ALA A 13 -32.51 4.22 53.80
N VAL A 14 -32.93 2.97 53.77
CA VAL A 14 -34.06 2.31 53.08
C VAL A 14 -35.42 2.82 53.60
N ALA A 15 -36.40 2.92 52.72
CA ALA A 15 -37.81 2.92 53.11
C ALA A 15 -38.62 2.01 52.17
N VAL A 16 -39.05 0.86 52.69
CA VAL A 16 -40.06 -0.04 52.16
C VAL A 16 -41.42 0.41 52.69
N VAL A 17 -42.40 0.60 51.79
CA VAL A 17 -43.80 0.68 52.21
C VAL A 17 -44.56 -0.36 51.38
N ALA A 18 -45.00 -1.41 52.08
CA ALA A 18 -46.04 -2.34 51.61
C ALA A 18 -47.39 -1.86 52.13
N SER A 19 -48.39 -1.85 51.29
CA SER A 19 -49.81 -1.84 51.72
C SER A 19 -50.63 -2.73 50.81
N ALA A 20 -51.21 -3.73 51.41
CA ALA A 20 -52.14 -4.66 50.83
C ALA A 20 -53.58 -4.27 51.18
N CYS A 21 -54.54 -4.88 50.47
CA CYS A 21 -55.96 -5.08 50.64
C CYS A 21 -56.78 -4.36 49.56
N GLY A 22 -57.54 -4.96 48.68
CA GLY A 22 -58.48 -6.06 48.85
C GLY A 22 -59.77 -5.59 48.23
N GLY A 23 -60.36 -6.29 47.24
CA GLY A 23 -61.66 -5.92 46.65
C GLY A 23 -62.03 -6.77 45.42
N THR A 24 -62.95 -7.65 45.58
CA THR A 24 -63.60 -8.58 44.64
C THR A 24 -64.41 -7.87 43.58
N GLY A 25 -64.34 -8.30 42.28
CA GLY A 25 -65.27 -7.91 41.22
C GLY A 25 -65.00 -8.63 39.90
N SER A 26 -65.90 -9.52 39.55
CA SER A 26 -65.95 -10.39 38.38
C SER A 26 -66.10 -9.62 37.05
N GLY A 27 -65.48 -10.10 35.97
CA GLY A 27 -65.87 -9.72 34.63
C GLY A 27 -64.70 -9.83 33.62
N GLY A 28 -64.69 -10.85 32.76
CA GLY A 28 -63.63 -11.20 31.84
C GLY A 28 -63.39 -10.22 30.73
N SER A 29 -62.19 -10.18 30.31
CA SER A 29 -61.75 -10.03 28.90
C SER A 29 -60.24 -10.24 28.86
N THR A 30 -59.80 -11.30 28.21
CA THR A 30 -58.39 -11.62 27.98
C THR A 30 -57.82 -10.67 26.93
N ALA A 31 -57.19 -9.57 27.35
CA ALA A 31 -56.31 -8.80 26.50
C ALA A 31 -54.87 -9.32 26.73
N GLY A 32 -54.39 -10.11 25.79
CA GLY A 32 -53.03 -10.57 25.78
C GLY A 32 -52.07 -9.38 25.67
N THR A 33 -51.35 -9.09 26.74
CA THR A 33 -50.25 -8.15 26.74
C THR A 33 -49.08 -8.77 25.99
N SER A 34 -48.96 -8.45 24.69
CA SER A 34 -47.74 -8.77 23.92
C SER A 34 -46.62 -7.95 24.51
N THR A 35 -45.80 -8.59 25.32
CA THR A 35 -44.52 -8.05 25.73
C THR A 35 -43.61 -8.02 24.47
N ALA A 36 -43.55 -6.88 23.82
CA ALA A 36 -42.59 -6.68 22.74
C ALA A 36 -41.19 -6.83 23.33
N THR A 37 -40.56 -7.97 23.07
CA THR A 37 -39.15 -8.21 23.33
C THR A 37 -38.40 -7.23 22.43
N ALA A 38 -37.83 -6.16 23.00
CA ALA A 38 -36.97 -5.28 22.32
C ALA A 38 -35.75 -6.08 21.84
N THR A 39 -35.68 -6.34 20.55
CA THR A 39 -34.47 -6.86 19.90
C THR A 39 -33.33 -5.91 20.23
N PRO A 40 -32.21 -6.37 20.80
CA PRO A 40 -31.09 -5.49 21.05
C PRO A 40 -30.63 -4.89 19.70
N THR A 41 -30.78 -3.59 19.53
CA THR A 41 -30.23 -2.85 18.42
C THR A 41 -28.71 -3.00 18.56
N ALA A 42 -28.08 -3.75 17.65
CA ALA A 42 -26.63 -3.84 17.62
C ALA A 42 -26.07 -2.42 17.61
N SER A 43 -25.31 -2.06 18.63
CA SER A 43 -24.62 -0.78 18.67
C SER A 43 -23.80 -0.66 17.39
N ALA A 44 -24.04 0.37 16.59
CA ALA A 44 -23.25 0.64 15.39
C ALA A 44 -21.78 0.75 15.81
N VAL A 45 -20.94 -0.14 15.31
CA VAL A 45 -19.49 -0.06 15.56
C VAL A 45 -18.99 1.22 14.92
N THR A 46 -18.53 2.16 15.74
CA THR A 46 -17.94 3.42 15.23
C THR A 46 -16.57 3.10 14.68
N ARG A 47 -16.42 3.21 13.35
CA ARG A 47 -15.15 3.05 12.66
C ARG A 47 -14.34 4.35 12.70
N PRO A 48 -13.00 4.29 12.85
CA PRO A 48 -12.18 5.47 12.74
C PRO A 48 -12.18 6.05 11.31
N ASP A 49 -12.01 7.38 11.18
CA ASP A 49 -11.73 7.99 9.89
C ASP A 49 -10.35 7.53 9.40
N VAL A 50 -10.19 7.32 8.09
CA VAL A 50 -8.98 6.80 7.45
C VAL A 50 -8.55 7.72 6.31
N ILE A 51 -7.27 8.05 6.25
CA ILE A 51 -6.66 8.80 5.15
C ILE A 51 -5.76 7.86 4.37
N VAL A 52 -6.14 7.52 3.13
CA VAL A 52 -5.35 6.67 2.23
C VAL A 52 -4.52 7.56 1.31
N GLY A 53 -3.21 7.32 1.29
CA GLY A 53 -2.24 8.00 0.43
C GLY A 53 -1.88 7.21 -0.82
N SER A 54 -1.12 7.82 -1.72
CA SER A 54 -0.38 7.13 -2.77
C SER A 54 0.79 7.95 -3.29
N THR A 55 1.79 7.29 -3.85
CA THR A 55 2.79 7.92 -4.71
C THR A 55 2.17 8.34 -6.06
N ASN A 56 3.00 8.90 -6.97
CA ASN A 56 2.54 9.62 -8.17
C ASN A 56 2.56 8.79 -9.46
N PHE A 57 2.23 7.49 -9.40
CA PHE A 57 2.06 6.67 -10.60
C PHE A 57 0.79 5.82 -10.52
N TYR A 58 0.30 5.38 -11.67
CA TYR A 58 -1.05 4.82 -11.84
C TYR A 58 -1.34 3.56 -11.01
N GLU A 59 -0.36 2.67 -10.85
CA GLU A 59 -0.52 1.45 -10.05
C GLU A 59 -0.80 1.80 -8.58
N GLN A 60 -0.04 2.72 -8.02
CA GLN A 60 -0.21 3.18 -6.63
C GLN A 60 -1.58 3.84 -6.39
N ILE A 61 -2.06 4.61 -7.37
CA ILE A 61 -3.39 5.20 -7.30
C ILE A 61 -4.46 4.10 -7.33
N THR A 62 -4.27 3.07 -8.17
CA THR A 62 -5.19 1.92 -8.26
C THR A 62 -5.20 1.10 -6.97
N LEU A 63 -4.04 0.84 -6.37
CA LEU A 63 -3.91 0.16 -5.08
C LEU A 63 -4.56 0.99 -3.95
N GLY A 64 -4.34 2.29 -3.94
CA GLY A 64 -4.99 3.22 -3.00
C GLY A 64 -6.52 3.20 -3.14
N GLU A 65 -7.05 3.07 -4.37
CA GLU A 65 -8.49 2.90 -4.61
C GLU A 65 -9.01 1.54 -4.11
N LEU A 66 -8.26 0.45 -4.26
CA LEU A 66 -8.62 -0.84 -3.68
C LEU A 66 -8.78 -0.74 -2.16
N TYR A 67 -7.80 -0.14 -1.48
CA TYR A 67 -7.84 0.04 -0.03
C TYR A 67 -9.00 0.96 0.39
N SER A 68 -9.17 2.08 -0.31
CA SER A 68 -10.23 3.03 -0.01
C SER A 68 -11.62 2.40 -0.13
N GLN A 69 -11.89 1.71 -1.23
CA GLN A 69 -13.22 1.18 -1.53
C GLN A 69 -13.60 0.00 -0.67
N ILE A 70 -12.67 -0.90 -0.32
CA ILE A 70 -12.97 -1.99 0.60
C ILE A 70 -13.29 -1.46 2.01
N LEU A 71 -12.58 -0.43 2.46
CA LEU A 71 -12.83 0.22 3.74
C LEU A 71 -14.18 0.94 3.74
N GLU A 72 -14.49 1.72 2.70
CA GLU A 72 -15.79 2.39 2.54
C GLU A 72 -16.96 1.40 2.54
N ALA A 73 -16.84 0.28 1.81
CA ALA A 73 -17.85 -0.77 1.78
C ALA A 73 -18.10 -1.41 3.15
N ASN A 74 -17.15 -1.27 4.09
CA ASN A 74 -17.25 -1.79 5.45
C ASN A 74 -17.44 -0.69 6.53
N GLY A 75 -17.93 0.49 6.11
CA GLY A 75 -18.40 1.55 7.00
C GLY A 75 -17.33 2.50 7.52
N TYR A 76 -16.11 2.48 6.96
CA TYR A 76 -15.10 3.50 7.25
C TYR A 76 -15.36 4.76 6.44
N LYS A 77 -15.10 5.92 7.03
CA LYS A 77 -15.05 7.17 6.31
C LYS A 77 -13.63 7.38 5.81
N VAL A 78 -13.45 7.35 4.48
CA VAL A 78 -12.15 7.41 3.83
C VAL A 78 -11.93 8.75 3.14
N THR A 79 -10.76 9.33 3.39
CA THR A 79 -10.24 10.49 2.65
C THR A 79 -9.08 10.03 1.77
N ARG A 80 -9.13 10.34 0.48
CA ARG A 80 -8.07 10.03 -0.48
C ARG A 80 -7.09 11.18 -0.58
N LYS A 81 -5.79 10.89 -0.44
CA LYS A 81 -4.68 11.81 -0.73
C LYS A 81 -3.71 11.14 -1.68
N PHE A 82 -4.14 10.98 -2.92
CA PHE A 82 -3.36 10.32 -3.96
C PHE A 82 -2.43 11.29 -4.71
N ASN A 83 -1.45 10.72 -5.42
CA ASN A 83 -0.52 11.47 -6.26
C ASN A 83 0.28 12.54 -5.49
N LEU A 84 0.71 12.21 -4.26
CA LEU A 84 1.44 13.13 -3.39
C LEU A 84 2.86 13.44 -3.90
N GLY A 85 3.44 12.53 -4.64
CA GLY A 85 4.82 12.60 -5.11
C GLY A 85 5.52 11.24 -5.02
N ASN A 86 6.85 11.25 -5.00
CA ASN A 86 7.63 10.04 -4.79
C ASN A 86 7.68 9.62 -3.31
N ARG A 87 8.36 8.51 -2.99
CA ARG A 87 8.48 7.98 -1.61
C ARG A 87 9.10 9.00 -0.64
N GLU A 88 9.99 9.89 -1.11
CA GLU A 88 10.57 10.96 -0.31
C GLU A 88 9.52 11.93 0.26
N ILE A 89 8.34 11.99 -0.35
CA ILE A 89 7.18 12.80 0.11
C ILE A 89 6.21 11.93 0.91
N VAL A 90 5.91 10.73 0.42
CA VAL A 90 4.86 9.86 0.99
C VAL A 90 5.28 9.26 2.34
N GLU A 91 6.53 8.81 2.48
CA GLU A 91 7.02 8.23 3.74
C GLU A 91 6.98 9.24 4.92
N PRO A 92 7.47 10.48 4.79
CA PRO A 92 7.25 11.48 5.84
C PRO A 92 5.78 11.83 6.08
N ALA A 93 4.91 11.71 5.07
CA ALA A 93 3.49 11.99 5.23
C ALA A 93 2.79 10.91 6.07
N ILE A 94 3.15 9.63 5.92
CA ILE A 94 2.61 8.57 6.77
C ILE A 94 3.20 8.62 8.18
N GLU A 95 4.50 8.86 8.34
CA GLU A 95 5.13 9.02 9.66
C GLU A 95 4.50 10.16 10.48
N SER A 96 4.23 11.31 9.84
CA SER A 96 3.64 12.47 10.50
C SER A 96 2.11 12.39 10.70
N GLY A 97 1.44 11.40 10.10
CA GLY A 97 0.00 11.23 10.15
C GLY A 97 -0.80 12.12 9.20
N GLN A 98 -0.17 12.63 8.16
CA GLN A 98 -0.89 13.26 7.05
C GLN A 98 -1.67 12.26 6.22
N ILE A 99 -1.20 11.01 6.17
CA ILE A 99 -1.92 9.83 5.67
C ILE A 99 -1.82 8.70 6.70
N ASP A 100 -2.71 7.74 6.65
CA ASP A 100 -2.79 6.63 7.61
C ASP A 100 -2.46 5.27 6.98
N VAL A 101 -2.69 5.13 5.68
CA VAL A 101 -2.50 3.89 4.91
C VAL A 101 -1.86 4.25 3.57
N ASP A 102 -0.88 3.46 3.16
CA ASP A 102 -0.26 3.52 1.83
C ASP A 102 0.04 2.10 1.32
N ALA A 103 0.08 1.94 0.00
CA ALA A 103 0.58 0.72 -0.62
C ALA A 103 2.10 0.86 -0.79
N GLU A 104 2.85 -0.18 -0.41
CA GLU A 104 4.30 -0.14 -0.51
C GLU A 104 4.90 -1.45 -1.03
N TYR A 105 6.18 -1.42 -1.35
CA TYR A 105 6.96 -2.53 -1.89
C TYR A 105 8.06 -2.90 -0.90
N LEU A 106 8.10 -4.16 -0.47
CA LEU A 106 8.86 -4.60 0.70
C LEU A 106 10.36 -4.25 0.64
N ALA A 107 11.05 -4.61 -0.45
CA ALA A 107 12.51 -4.45 -0.53
C ALA A 107 12.92 -3.00 -0.70
N THR A 108 12.24 -2.26 -1.58
CA THR A 108 12.57 -0.85 -1.84
C THR A 108 12.20 0.04 -0.67
N LEU A 109 11.11 -0.24 0.07
CA LEU A 109 10.79 0.48 1.29
C LEU A 109 11.83 0.19 2.38
N LEU A 110 12.19 -1.10 2.62
CA LEU A 110 13.20 -1.43 3.61
C LEU A 110 14.53 -0.71 3.33
N ALA A 111 14.99 -0.70 2.08
CA ALA A 111 16.20 0.02 1.70
C ALA A 111 16.08 1.55 1.82
N PHE A 112 14.87 2.08 1.79
CA PHE A 112 14.63 3.51 1.98
C PHE A 112 14.64 3.90 3.47
N VAL A 113 13.98 3.14 4.33
CA VAL A 113 13.86 3.46 5.77
C VAL A 113 15.11 3.06 6.57
N ASP A 114 15.86 2.06 6.10
CA ASP A 114 17.15 1.63 6.67
C ASP A 114 18.28 1.75 5.63
N LYS A 115 18.57 2.98 5.22
CA LYS A 115 19.53 3.30 4.13
C LYS A 115 20.91 2.67 4.30
N ASN A 116 21.33 2.42 5.53
CA ASN A 116 22.64 1.85 5.85
C ASN A 116 22.59 0.33 6.06
N GLY A 117 21.39 -0.28 6.05
CA GLY A 117 21.19 -1.69 6.32
C GLY A 117 21.67 -2.11 7.72
N THR A 118 21.47 -1.24 8.70
CA THR A 118 21.90 -1.44 10.10
C THR A 118 20.90 -2.24 10.90
N ILE A 119 19.63 -2.19 10.54
CA ILE A 119 18.53 -2.94 11.17
C ILE A 119 18.34 -4.27 10.43
N SER A 120 18.17 -4.20 9.10
CA SER A 120 18.01 -5.35 8.23
C SER A 120 18.34 -4.99 6.78
N LYS A 121 18.59 -6.00 5.96
CA LYS A 121 18.75 -5.83 4.51
C LYS A 121 17.64 -6.58 3.78
N PRO A 122 17.10 -6.01 2.71
CA PRO A 122 16.15 -6.74 1.87
C PRO A 122 16.82 -7.96 1.23
N THR A 123 16.04 -9.00 0.96
CA THR A 123 16.47 -10.25 0.36
C THR A 123 15.53 -10.66 -0.77
N THR A 124 15.81 -11.78 -1.43
CA THR A 124 14.91 -12.39 -2.41
C THR A 124 13.74 -13.16 -1.75
N ASP A 125 13.79 -13.37 -0.44
CA ASP A 125 12.70 -13.98 0.34
C ASP A 125 11.77 -12.88 0.86
N PRO A 126 10.50 -12.83 0.42
CA PRO A 126 9.56 -11.79 0.82
C PRO A 126 9.25 -11.83 2.33
N ARG A 127 9.20 -13.02 2.95
CA ARG A 127 8.92 -13.12 4.38
C ARG A 127 10.09 -12.59 5.23
N ALA A 128 11.31 -12.92 4.87
CA ALA A 128 12.49 -12.38 5.55
C ALA A 128 12.58 -10.86 5.37
N THR A 129 12.25 -10.36 4.17
CA THR A 129 12.24 -8.92 3.87
C THR A 129 11.14 -8.19 4.65
N GLN A 130 9.92 -8.76 4.74
CA GLN A 130 8.82 -8.20 5.54
C GLN A 130 9.19 -8.10 7.04
N ILE A 131 9.77 -9.16 7.61
CA ILE A 131 10.22 -9.16 9.01
C ILE A 131 11.29 -8.09 9.23
N GLY A 132 12.22 -7.93 8.31
CA GLY A 132 13.24 -6.88 8.35
C GLY A 132 12.63 -5.49 8.25
N LEU A 133 11.67 -5.30 7.35
CA LEU A 133 10.94 -4.06 7.17
C LEU A 133 10.15 -3.68 8.43
N GLN A 134 9.42 -4.63 9.05
CA GLN A 134 8.69 -4.36 10.28
C GLN A 134 9.61 -3.82 11.39
N LYS A 135 10.78 -4.44 11.58
CA LYS A 135 11.77 -3.94 12.56
C LYS A 135 12.23 -2.51 12.28
N ALA A 136 12.34 -2.13 11.01
CA ALA A 136 12.72 -0.78 10.62
C ALA A 136 11.56 0.23 10.78
N LEU A 137 10.31 -0.23 10.68
CA LEU A 137 9.10 0.57 10.83
C LEU A 137 8.64 0.72 12.28
N ASP A 138 8.98 -0.23 13.17
CA ASP A 138 8.57 -0.20 14.59
C ASP A 138 8.87 1.14 15.29
N PRO A 139 10.08 1.71 15.21
CA PRO A 139 10.39 2.99 15.86
C PRO A 139 9.66 4.18 15.21
N LYS A 140 9.09 4.01 14.03
CA LYS A 140 8.31 5.02 13.28
C LYS A 140 6.82 4.95 13.60
N GLY A 141 6.38 3.95 14.37
CA GLY A 141 4.97 3.73 14.71
C GLY A 141 4.14 3.27 13.50
N LEU A 142 4.75 2.50 12.61
CA LEU A 142 4.13 1.94 11.41
C LEU A 142 4.13 0.41 11.46
N THR A 143 3.13 -0.19 10.83
CA THR A 143 3.03 -1.64 10.64
C THR A 143 2.91 -1.97 9.16
N VAL A 144 3.74 -2.89 8.66
CA VAL A 144 3.54 -3.53 7.37
C VAL A 144 2.65 -4.76 7.55
N LEU A 145 1.50 -4.79 6.87
CA LEU A 145 0.56 -5.90 6.90
C LEU A 145 1.00 -7.04 5.97
N ASP A 146 0.15 -8.05 5.75
CA ASP A 146 0.47 -9.18 4.90
C ASP A 146 0.65 -8.76 3.44
N TYR A 147 1.70 -9.30 2.82
CA TYR A 147 2.04 -8.97 1.44
C TYR A 147 1.30 -9.85 0.42
N ALA A 148 1.06 -9.29 -0.76
CA ALA A 148 0.49 -10.00 -1.90
C ALA A 148 1.53 -10.92 -2.57
N ALA A 149 1.04 -11.89 -3.36
CA ALA A 149 1.90 -12.64 -4.28
C ALA A 149 2.43 -11.76 -5.43
N ALA A 150 1.70 -10.70 -5.77
CA ALA A 150 2.12 -9.73 -6.78
C ALA A 150 3.34 -8.95 -6.34
N THR A 151 4.24 -8.71 -7.29
CA THR A 151 5.47 -7.93 -7.13
C THR A 151 5.52 -6.83 -8.18
N ASP A 152 6.18 -5.73 -7.85
CA ASP A 152 6.56 -4.73 -8.83
C ASP A 152 7.97 -4.22 -8.56
N GLN A 153 8.88 -4.44 -9.49
CA GLN A 153 10.30 -4.14 -9.38
C GLN A 153 10.71 -3.10 -10.42
N ASN A 154 11.84 -2.42 -10.18
CA ASN A 154 12.43 -1.62 -11.24
C ASN A 154 12.85 -2.50 -12.41
N GLY A 155 12.32 -2.18 -13.59
CA GLY A 155 12.68 -2.79 -14.85
C GLY A 155 13.49 -1.82 -15.74
N PHE A 156 14.58 -2.28 -16.28
CA PHE A 156 15.36 -1.47 -17.23
C PHE A 156 15.07 -1.95 -18.64
N VAL A 157 14.53 -1.05 -19.44
CA VAL A 157 14.05 -1.37 -20.78
C VAL A 157 14.80 -0.59 -21.84
N VAL A 158 14.90 -1.19 -23.01
CA VAL A 158 15.42 -0.58 -24.24
C VAL A 158 14.42 -0.79 -25.37
N THR A 159 14.52 0.02 -26.44
CA THR A 159 13.74 -0.26 -27.65
C THR A 159 14.22 -1.55 -28.33
N GLN A 160 13.36 -2.24 -29.07
CA GLN A 160 13.73 -3.42 -29.85
C GLN A 160 14.89 -3.12 -30.82
N ALA A 161 14.92 -1.92 -31.43
CA ALA A 161 16.00 -1.50 -32.30
C ALA A 161 17.35 -1.37 -31.54
N THR A 162 17.33 -0.79 -30.34
CA THR A 162 18.51 -0.68 -29.48
C THR A 162 18.99 -2.07 -29.03
N ALA A 163 18.07 -2.93 -28.58
CA ALA A 163 18.41 -4.29 -28.19
C ALA A 163 19.07 -5.08 -29.33
N SER A 164 18.50 -5.02 -30.54
CA SER A 164 19.02 -5.73 -31.69
C SER A 164 20.39 -5.20 -32.15
N SER A 165 20.53 -3.86 -32.26
CA SER A 165 21.76 -3.25 -32.77
C SER A 165 22.96 -3.40 -31.84
N LYS A 166 22.71 -3.51 -30.52
CA LYS A 166 23.72 -3.62 -29.47
C LYS A 166 23.77 -5.00 -28.81
N SER A 167 22.96 -5.97 -29.32
CA SER A 167 22.88 -7.35 -28.80
C SER A 167 22.55 -7.42 -27.29
N LEU A 168 21.66 -6.55 -26.82
CA LEU A 168 21.28 -6.45 -25.41
C LEU A 168 20.13 -7.43 -25.10
N LYS A 169 20.32 -8.23 -24.05
CA LYS A 169 19.31 -9.16 -23.51
C LYS A 169 19.19 -9.05 -21.99
N LYS A 170 20.28 -8.71 -21.32
CA LYS A 170 20.39 -8.68 -19.86
C LYS A 170 21.17 -7.47 -19.38
N LEU A 171 21.07 -7.13 -18.11
CA LEU A 171 21.70 -5.96 -17.53
C LEU A 171 23.23 -6.00 -17.64
N SER A 172 23.86 -7.20 -17.50
CA SER A 172 25.31 -7.35 -17.68
C SER A 172 25.78 -6.90 -19.07
N ASP A 173 24.94 -6.94 -20.11
CA ASP A 173 25.31 -6.53 -21.47
C ASP A 173 25.51 -5.01 -21.59
N LEU A 174 24.98 -4.24 -20.64
CA LEU A 174 25.17 -2.79 -20.61
C LEU A 174 26.55 -2.37 -20.08
N ALA A 175 27.22 -3.22 -19.28
CA ALA A 175 28.45 -2.84 -18.61
C ALA A 175 29.57 -2.35 -19.56
N PRO A 176 29.87 -3.02 -20.69
CA PRO A 176 30.93 -2.56 -21.59
C PRO A 176 30.62 -1.30 -22.39
N ILE A 177 29.32 -0.92 -22.49
CA ILE A 177 28.87 0.17 -23.36
C ILE A 177 28.11 1.28 -22.63
N GLY A 178 27.88 1.14 -21.31
CA GLY A 178 27.08 2.07 -20.52
C GLY A 178 27.50 3.52 -20.66
N ASN A 179 28.82 3.79 -20.75
CA ASN A 179 29.39 5.11 -20.93
C ASN A 179 29.08 5.78 -22.30
N THR A 180 28.38 5.08 -23.18
CA THR A 180 27.83 5.63 -24.43
C THR A 180 26.33 5.84 -24.40
N LEU A 181 25.66 5.35 -23.36
CA LEU A 181 24.19 5.29 -23.23
C LEU A 181 23.68 6.33 -22.23
N VAL A 182 22.48 6.84 -22.48
CA VAL A 182 21.74 7.72 -21.59
C VAL A 182 20.66 6.91 -20.86
N LEU A 183 20.68 6.94 -19.52
CA LEU A 183 19.62 6.38 -18.68
C LEU A 183 18.56 7.45 -18.41
N GLY A 184 17.29 7.10 -18.52
CA GLY A 184 16.16 7.93 -18.09
C GLY A 184 15.35 7.28 -16.99
N GLY A 185 14.87 8.08 -16.04
CA GLY A 185 14.04 7.62 -14.93
C GLY A 185 13.76 8.74 -13.93
N PRO A 186 13.11 8.43 -12.79
CA PRO A 186 12.74 9.44 -11.81
C PRO A 186 13.98 10.12 -11.20
N PRO A 187 13.87 11.40 -10.77
CA PRO A 187 14.99 12.20 -10.31
C PRO A 187 15.83 11.58 -9.18
N GLU A 188 15.23 10.76 -8.35
CA GLU A 188 15.87 10.05 -7.25
C GLU A 188 16.67 8.80 -7.67
N CYS A 189 16.48 8.29 -8.88
CA CYS A 189 17.13 7.07 -9.38
C CYS A 189 18.67 7.06 -9.22
N PRO A 190 19.41 8.18 -9.41
CA PRO A 190 20.84 8.19 -9.21
C PRO A 190 21.32 7.80 -7.81
N GLN A 191 20.49 8.01 -6.78
CA GLN A 191 20.82 7.72 -5.37
C GLN A 191 20.18 6.43 -4.87
N ARG A 192 19.25 5.82 -5.64
CA ARG A 192 18.50 4.63 -5.20
C ARG A 192 19.34 3.36 -5.37
N PRO A 193 19.39 2.48 -4.33
CA PRO A 193 20.18 1.25 -4.36
C PRO A 193 19.69 0.23 -5.40
N PHE A 194 18.40 0.28 -5.79
CA PHE A 194 17.83 -0.58 -6.84
C PHE A 194 17.69 0.13 -8.20
N CYS A 195 18.31 1.31 -8.37
CA CYS A 195 18.33 2.05 -9.63
C CYS A 195 19.77 2.34 -10.08
N GLN A 196 20.12 3.53 -10.53
CA GLN A 196 21.42 3.81 -11.11
C GLN A 196 22.59 3.50 -10.17
N LEU A 197 22.45 3.81 -8.87
CA LEU A 197 23.47 3.46 -7.88
C LEU A 197 23.69 1.95 -7.81
N GLY A 198 22.61 1.17 -7.81
CA GLY A 198 22.67 -0.29 -7.80
C GLY A 198 23.25 -0.87 -9.08
N LEU A 199 22.88 -0.33 -10.25
CA LEU A 199 23.47 -0.73 -11.54
C LEU A 199 24.98 -0.52 -11.55
N LYS A 200 25.45 0.59 -10.98
CA LYS A 200 26.88 0.85 -10.84
C LYS A 200 27.57 -0.15 -9.92
N ASN A 201 26.99 -0.38 -8.73
CA ASN A 201 27.61 -1.19 -7.69
C ASN A 201 27.58 -2.71 -8.01
N THR A 202 26.47 -3.21 -8.59
CA THR A 202 26.27 -4.63 -8.86
C THR A 202 26.78 -5.04 -10.22
N TYR A 203 26.57 -4.20 -11.23
CA TYR A 203 26.90 -4.48 -12.62
C TYR A 203 28.13 -3.77 -13.16
N GLY A 204 28.65 -2.76 -12.43
CA GLY A 204 29.74 -1.90 -12.91
C GLY A 204 29.29 -0.94 -14.02
N ILE A 205 27.99 -0.73 -14.21
CA ILE A 205 27.45 0.12 -15.28
C ILE A 205 27.60 1.58 -14.88
N THR A 206 28.28 2.35 -15.72
CA THR A 206 28.31 3.81 -15.61
C THR A 206 27.73 4.38 -16.90
N PHE A 207 26.62 5.10 -16.80
CA PHE A 207 25.98 5.74 -17.95
C PHE A 207 26.73 7.01 -18.37
N LYS A 208 26.61 7.37 -19.66
CA LYS A 208 27.11 8.62 -20.22
C LYS A 208 26.43 9.82 -19.56
N ASP A 209 25.11 9.70 -19.37
CA ASP A 209 24.28 10.77 -18.81
C ASP A 209 23.03 10.15 -18.15
N PHE A 210 22.38 10.95 -17.29
CA PHE A 210 21.09 10.63 -16.69
C PHE A 210 20.08 11.74 -17.01
N LYS A 211 18.93 11.35 -17.56
CA LYS A 211 17.82 12.26 -17.82
C LYS A 211 16.70 12.08 -16.79
N PRO A 212 16.43 13.07 -15.92
CA PRO A 212 15.32 12.99 -14.97
C PRO A 212 13.98 13.08 -15.74
N LEU A 213 13.11 12.11 -15.48
CA LEU A 213 11.79 11.92 -16.08
C LEU A 213 10.78 11.53 -15.00
N ASP A 214 9.65 10.93 -15.39
CA ASP A 214 8.68 10.38 -14.44
C ASP A 214 9.05 8.96 -13.96
N SER A 215 8.27 8.47 -13.02
CA SER A 215 8.43 7.13 -12.44
C SER A 215 7.76 6.07 -13.34
N GLY A 216 8.45 5.69 -14.41
CA GLY A 216 7.95 4.67 -15.35
C GLY A 216 6.74 5.11 -16.17
N GLY A 217 6.47 6.39 -16.30
CA GLY A 217 5.28 6.92 -16.92
C GLY A 217 5.45 7.36 -18.37
N PRO A 218 4.48 8.15 -18.87
CA PRO A 218 4.44 8.59 -20.28
C PRO A 218 5.66 9.36 -20.74
N LEU A 219 6.34 10.11 -19.85
CA LEU A 219 7.53 10.89 -20.23
C LEU A 219 8.72 9.96 -20.51
N THR A 220 8.91 8.92 -19.69
CA THR A 220 9.97 7.92 -19.91
C THR A 220 9.70 7.13 -21.19
N ILE A 221 8.44 6.71 -21.42
CA ILE A 221 8.03 6.01 -22.63
C ILE A 221 8.27 6.87 -23.88
N ALA A 222 7.85 8.13 -23.86
CA ALA A 222 8.04 9.06 -24.96
C ALA A 222 9.53 9.36 -25.23
N ALA A 223 10.36 9.43 -24.19
CA ALA A 223 11.78 9.65 -24.33
C ALA A 223 12.51 8.44 -24.96
N LEU A 224 12.07 7.21 -24.65
CA LEU A 224 12.54 5.98 -25.31
C LEU A 224 12.14 5.94 -26.79
N ASP A 225 10.84 6.14 -27.08
CA ASP A 225 10.31 6.18 -28.46
C ASP A 225 11.01 7.25 -29.31
N GLY A 226 11.23 8.44 -28.70
CA GLY A 226 11.90 9.59 -29.31
C GLY A 226 13.43 9.50 -29.33
N LYS A 227 14.03 8.40 -28.86
CA LYS A 227 15.48 8.19 -28.80
C LYS A 227 16.23 9.30 -28.03
N GLN A 228 15.56 9.91 -27.05
CA GLN A 228 16.16 10.90 -26.15
C GLN A 228 16.92 10.23 -25.00
N ILE A 229 16.60 8.96 -24.72
CA ILE A 229 17.30 8.06 -23.81
C ILE A 229 17.49 6.72 -24.52
N ASP A 230 18.50 5.96 -24.11
CA ASP A 230 18.80 4.62 -24.64
C ASP A 230 18.22 3.52 -23.73
N VAL A 231 18.23 3.74 -22.43
CA VAL A 231 17.72 2.86 -21.39
C VAL A 231 16.71 3.63 -20.55
N GLY A 232 15.53 3.09 -20.36
CA GLY A 232 14.50 3.68 -19.50
C GLY A 232 14.22 2.82 -18.28
N LEU A 233 13.97 3.45 -17.12
CA LEU A 233 13.38 2.76 -15.99
C LEU A 233 11.86 2.73 -16.21
N LEU A 234 11.31 1.54 -16.35
CA LEU A 234 9.89 1.24 -16.16
C LEU A 234 9.75 0.30 -14.95
N PHE A 235 8.53 -0.13 -14.66
CA PHE A 235 8.30 -1.14 -13.64
C PHE A 235 8.01 -2.49 -14.30
N THR A 236 8.34 -3.61 -13.65
CA THR A 236 8.17 -4.95 -14.22
C THR A 236 6.70 -5.30 -14.48
N SER A 237 5.78 -4.64 -13.79
CA SER A 237 4.32 -4.74 -14.00
C SER A 237 3.79 -3.83 -15.13
N ASP A 238 4.65 -2.99 -15.76
CA ASP A 238 4.20 -1.99 -16.72
C ASP A 238 3.79 -2.62 -18.07
N PRO A 239 2.51 -2.54 -18.44
CA PRO A 239 2.00 -3.12 -19.70
C PRO A 239 2.55 -2.42 -20.95
N SER A 240 3.11 -1.22 -20.83
CA SER A 240 3.72 -0.49 -21.95
C SER A 240 4.95 -1.24 -22.49
N ILE A 241 5.62 -2.06 -21.69
CA ILE A 241 6.72 -2.91 -22.14
C ILE A 241 6.26 -3.77 -23.31
N VAL A 242 5.13 -4.46 -23.15
CA VAL A 242 4.55 -5.29 -24.20
C VAL A 242 3.91 -4.44 -25.29
N ALA A 243 3.10 -3.44 -24.93
CA ALA A 243 2.35 -2.63 -25.88
C ALA A 243 3.25 -1.83 -26.84
N LYS A 244 4.46 -1.45 -26.40
CA LYS A 244 5.47 -0.70 -27.18
C LYS A 244 6.55 -1.61 -27.76
N ASN A 245 6.47 -2.92 -27.53
CA ASN A 245 7.52 -3.86 -27.94
C ASN A 245 8.91 -3.45 -27.43
N PHE A 246 8.99 -2.97 -26.18
CA PHE A 246 10.25 -2.74 -25.51
C PHE A 246 10.86 -4.06 -25.03
N VAL A 247 12.16 -4.11 -24.91
CA VAL A 247 12.89 -5.24 -24.34
C VAL A 247 13.21 -4.93 -22.89
N LEU A 248 12.59 -5.65 -21.97
CA LEU A 248 12.98 -5.67 -20.57
C LEU A 248 14.28 -6.49 -20.46
N LEU A 249 15.34 -5.86 -19.99
CA LEU A 249 16.62 -6.53 -19.79
C LEU A 249 16.56 -7.44 -18.54
N ASP A 250 17.05 -8.66 -18.70
CA ASP A 250 17.08 -9.63 -17.60
C ASP A 250 18.04 -9.18 -16.48
N ASP A 251 17.60 -9.22 -15.24
CA ASP A 251 18.39 -8.88 -14.06
C ASP A 251 19.26 -10.07 -13.62
N ASP A 252 20.22 -10.46 -14.43
CA ASP A 252 21.04 -11.66 -14.32
C ASP A 252 21.99 -11.73 -13.10
N LYS A 253 22.07 -10.64 -12.30
CA LYS A 253 22.79 -10.61 -11.01
C LYS A 253 21.86 -10.32 -9.83
N HIS A 254 20.55 -10.36 -10.05
CA HIS A 254 19.54 -10.20 -8.99
C HIS A 254 19.72 -8.92 -8.17
N LEU A 255 19.85 -7.78 -8.86
CA LEU A 255 19.85 -6.47 -8.23
C LEU A 255 18.51 -6.18 -7.56
N GLN A 256 17.42 -6.54 -8.23
CA GLN A 256 16.07 -6.39 -7.69
C GLN A 256 15.76 -7.54 -6.71
N LEU A 257 15.14 -7.20 -5.59
CA LEU A 257 14.84 -8.14 -4.50
C LEU A 257 13.33 -8.32 -4.36
N ALA A 258 12.86 -8.90 -3.23
CA ALA A 258 11.43 -9.16 -3.03
C ALA A 258 10.65 -7.85 -2.84
N ASP A 259 10.12 -7.30 -3.91
CA ASP A 259 9.25 -6.12 -3.91
C ASP A 259 7.77 -6.50 -4.02
N ASN A 260 7.33 -7.40 -3.12
CA ASN A 260 5.93 -7.75 -2.98
C ASN A 260 5.14 -6.55 -2.43
N ILE A 261 3.94 -6.34 -2.97
CA ILE A 261 3.05 -5.26 -2.55
C ILE A 261 2.48 -5.57 -1.17
N ALA A 262 2.55 -4.61 -0.25
CA ALA A 262 1.98 -4.73 1.08
C ALA A 262 1.39 -3.40 1.56
N PRO A 263 0.29 -3.42 2.34
CA PRO A 263 -0.20 -2.22 3.01
C PRO A 263 0.74 -1.83 4.15
N VAL A 264 1.06 -0.53 4.25
CA VAL A 264 1.70 0.06 5.43
C VAL A 264 0.68 0.94 6.13
N VAL A 265 0.53 0.75 7.44
CA VAL A 265 -0.53 1.38 8.24
C VAL A 265 0.06 1.98 9.51
N ARG A 266 -0.44 3.14 9.90
CA ARG A 266 -0.07 3.78 11.17
C ARG A 266 -0.62 3.00 12.37
N ASN A 267 0.23 2.75 13.37
CA ASN A 267 -0.17 2.08 14.60
C ASN A 267 -1.25 2.88 15.36
N ALA A 268 -1.22 4.21 15.26
CA ALA A 268 -2.24 5.08 15.86
C ALA A 268 -3.65 4.86 15.29
N LEU A 269 -3.77 4.41 14.02
CA LEU A 269 -5.04 4.00 13.42
C LEU A 269 -5.40 2.57 13.86
N LEU A 270 -4.48 1.61 13.75
CA LEU A 270 -4.71 0.21 14.14
C LEU A 270 -5.15 0.08 15.61
N ASN A 271 -4.60 0.89 16.50
CA ASN A 271 -4.94 0.89 17.93
C ASN A 271 -6.37 1.41 18.22
N LYS A 272 -7.00 2.10 17.27
CA LYS A 272 -8.39 2.59 17.38
C LYS A 272 -9.40 1.66 16.71
N ASP A 273 -8.92 0.66 15.97
CA ASP A 273 -9.75 -0.29 15.23
C ASP A 273 -9.80 -1.63 15.97
N ASP A 274 -10.86 -2.41 15.72
CA ASP A 274 -11.05 -3.74 16.30
C ASP A 274 -10.32 -4.86 15.52
N GLY A 275 -9.35 -4.50 14.69
CA GLY A 275 -8.61 -5.39 13.79
C GLY A 275 -9.33 -5.67 12.47
N THR A 276 -10.48 -5.06 12.22
CA THR A 276 -11.22 -5.23 10.96
C THR A 276 -10.48 -4.58 9.81
N LEU A 277 -9.90 -3.39 10.01
CA LEU A 277 -9.13 -2.68 8.99
C LEU A 277 -7.99 -3.55 8.44
N ALA A 278 -7.17 -4.12 9.32
CA ALA A 278 -6.06 -4.98 8.90
C ALA A 278 -6.57 -6.19 8.09
N ARG A 279 -7.59 -6.91 8.61
CA ARG A 279 -8.18 -8.06 7.89
C ARG A 279 -8.72 -7.70 6.51
N LEU A 280 -9.32 -6.52 6.34
CA LEU A 280 -9.83 -6.06 5.04
C LEU A 280 -8.69 -5.80 4.06
N LEU A 281 -7.63 -5.12 4.49
CA LEU A 281 -6.46 -4.85 3.65
C LEU A 281 -5.73 -6.16 3.29
N ASP A 282 -5.53 -7.06 4.25
CA ASP A 282 -4.92 -8.39 4.01
C ASP A 282 -5.74 -9.23 3.03
N SER A 283 -7.08 -9.09 3.04
CA SER A 283 -7.95 -9.81 2.09
C SER A 283 -7.72 -9.40 0.64
N ILE A 284 -7.29 -8.18 0.38
CA ILE A 284 -6.84 -7.72 -0.94
C ILE A 284 -5.53 -8.43 -1.30
N GLY A 285 -4.53 -8.39 -0.41
CA GLY A 285 -3.23 -9.05 -0.63
C GLY A 285 -3.37 -10.54 -0.95
N ALA A 286 -4.26 -11.24 -0.23
CA ALA A 286 -4.54 -12.65 -0.44
C ALA A 286 -5.11 -13.01 -1.83
N LYS A 287 -5.70 -12.04 -2.54
CA LYS A 287 -6.29 -12.20 -3.88
C LYS A 287 -5.44 -11.57 -5.00
N LEU A 288 -4.54 -10.67 -4.65
CA LEU A 288 -3.75 -9.92 -5.63
C LEU A 288 -2.58 -10.77 -6.15
N THR A 289 -2.82 -11.45 -7.26
CA THR A 289 -1.80 -12.17 -8.01
C THR A 289 -1.09 -11.24 -9.01
N GLN A 290 0.06 -11.67 -9.55
CA GLN A 290 0.75 -10.93 -10.60
C GLN A 290 -0.13 -10.70 -11.84
N ALA A 291 -0.91 -11.70 -12.22
CA ALA A 291 -1.82 -11.60 -13.37
C ALA A 291 -2.93 -10.57 -13.15
N GLU A 292 -3.49 -10.51 -11.92
CA GLU A 292 -4.50 -9.51 -11.57
C GLU A 292 -3.91 -8.08 -11.54
N LEU A 293 -2.71 -7.91 -11.01
CA LEU A 293 -2.01 -6.63 -11.02
C LEU A 293 -1.75 -6.15 -12.45
N ASN A 294 -1.17 -7.02 -13.28
CA ASN A 294 -0.86 -6.68 -14.68
C ASN A 294 -2.12 -6.34 -15.49
N ASP A 295 -3.25 -7.03 -15.23
CA ASP A 295 -4.52 -6.74 -15.90
C ASP A 295 -5.06 -5.36 -15.50
N MET A 296 -5.07 -5.03 -14.19
CA MET A 296 -5.47 -3.70 -13.73
C MET A 296 -4.56 -2.59 -14.29
N ASN A 297 -3.25 -2.82 -14.28
CA ASN A 297 -2.28 -1.89 -14.84
C ASN A 297 -2.50 -1.65 -16.32
N LYS A 298 -2.81 -2.73 -17.09
CA LYS A 298 -3.14 -2.61 -18.52
C LYS A 298 -4.39 -1.76 -18.74
N GLN A 299 -5.46 -2.02 -17.98
CA GLN A 299 -6.69 -1.25 -18.09
C GLN A 299 -6.45 0.25 -17.88
N VAL A 300 -5.64 0.63 -16.87
CA VAL A 300 -5.36 2.03 -16.56
C VAL A 300 -4.34 2.64 -17.53
N ALA A 301 -3.18 2.00 -17.72
CA ALA A 301 -2.07 2.61 -18.46
C ALA A 301 -2.27 2.56 -19.98
N VAL A 302 -2.87 1.48 -20.52
CA VAL A 302 -3.05 1.28 -21.98
C VAL A 302 -4.47 1.63 -22.41
N ASP A 303 -5.46 1.04 -21.76
CA ASP A 303 -6.86 1.20 -22.15
C ASP A 303 -7.48 2.51 -21.63
N LYS A 304 -6.72 3.27 -20.80
CA LYS A 304 -7.07 4.60 -20.25
C LYS A 304 -8.34 4.58 -19.37
N ALA A 305 -8.61 3.43 -18.75
CA ALA A 305 -9.69 3.32 -17.78
C ALA A 305 -9.38 4.10 -16.48
N ASP A 306 -10.41 4.53 -15.81
CA ASP A 306 -10.30 5.22 -14.52
C ASP A 306 -9.90 4.25 -13.41
N SER A 307 -8.86 4.56 -12.63
CA SER A 307 -8.33 3.71 -11.55
C SER A 307 -9.39 3.33 -10.53
N LYS A 308 -10.33 4.24 -10.20
CA LYS A 308 -11.42 3.98 -9.27
C LYS A 308 -12.39 2.94 -9.83
N ALA A 309 -12.73 3.05 -11.11
CA ALA A 309 -13.61 2.09 -11.78
C ALA A 309 -12.96 0.71 -11.90
N VAL A 310 -11.66 0.64 -12.23
CA VAL A 310 -10.88 -0.60 -12.30
C VAL A 310 -10.82 -1.29 -10.94
N ALA A 311 -10.52 -0.54 -9.89
CA ALA A 311 -10.49 -1.05 -8.51
C ALA A 311 -11.86 -1.60 -8.07
N ALA A 312 -12.96 -0.87 -8.35
CA ALA A 312 -14.32 -1.32 -8.04
C ALA A 312 -14.67 -2.62 -8.75
N ALA A 313 -14.36 -2.73 -10.04
CA ALA A 313 -14.62 -3.91 -10.83
C ALA A 313 -13.83 -5.13 -10.30
N TRP A 314 -12.56 -4.94 -9.97
CA TRP A 314 -11.72 -6.00 -9.40
C TRP A 314 -12.23 -6.46 -8.03
N LEU A 315 -12.53 -5.54 -7.11
CA LEU A 315 -13.06 -5.87 -5.78
C LEU A 315 -14.37 -6.67 -5.87
N LYS A 316 -15.28 -6.30 -6.78
CA LYS A 316 -16.53 -7.05 -7.05
C LYS A 316 -16.25 -8.43 -7.62
N LYS A 317 -15.36 -8.54 -8.62
CA LYS A 317 -14.93 -9.81 -9.22
C LYS A 317 -14.37 -10.77 -8.17
N GLN A 318 -13.63 -10.25 -7.19
CA GLN A 318 -13.04 -11.03 -6.10
C GLN A 318 -14.04 -11.32 -4.96
N GLY A 319 -15.26 -10.76 -5.00
CA GLY A 319 -16.27 -10.92 -3.94
C GLY A 319 -15.92 -10.19 -2.65
N LEU A 320 -15.06 -9.17 -2.71
CA LEU A 320 -14.62 -8.38 -1.55
C LEU A 320 -15.58 -7.24 -1.23
N ILE A 321 -16.33 -6.77 -2.21
CA ILE A 321 -17.43 -5.81 -2.06
C ILE A 321 -18.65 -6.26 -2.90
N LYS A 322 -19.85 -5.67 -2.61
CA LYS A 322 -21.11 -5.95 -3.33
C LYS A 322 -21.24 -5.13 -4.60
#